data_2442a36d1a4877b319c4779e66e41e4e
#
_entry.id   2442a36d1a4877b319c4779e66e41e4e
#
_cell.length_a   1.000
_cell.length_b   1.000
_cell.length_c   1.000
_cell.angle_alpha   90.00
_cell.angle_beta   90.00
_cell.angle_gamma   90.00
#
_symmetry.space_group_name_H-M   'P 1'
#
loop_
_entity.id
_entity.type
_entity.pdbx_description
1 polymer ?
#
loop_
_entity_poly.entity_id
_entity_poly.type
_entity_poly.pdbx_seq_one_letter_code
_entity_poly.pdbx_strand_id
1 'polypeptide(L)'
;MRRRVIVTVDDFGLAIPVNEAVERGHREGIVTAASLMVAEQAAADAVARAKANPTLAVGLHVVVVAGRPVLPPERIPDLVGRDGLFSSALARTGVRYFFRRSAQRQLEAEIRAQFAAFAATGLPLDHVNAQCHYHLHPTVLGLILKVARDYGRPPMRIPDEPGHAVLLAPFLRLMKARMRANGVAHNDRVFGFNDTGRMTQDRVLGFLARLRPGTTELYFHAATRRWPGIAHDLDAYRLEDEFAALVSPRVADAVRANGIDRIAFRDIARAR
;
A
#
# COMPACT_ATOMS: atom_id res chain seq x y z
N MET A 1 -20.60 -6.84 15.51
CA MET A 1 -19.20 -6.49 15.10
C MET A 1 -19.06 -4.99 15.05
N ARG A 2 -17.93 -4.43 15.56
CA ARG A 2 -17.62 -2.99 15.50
C ARG A 2 -17.24 -2.57 14.07
N ARG A 3 -17.39 -1.29 13.78
CA ARG A 3 -16.86 -0.66 12.56
C ARG A 3 -15.42 -0.24 12.84
N ARG A 4 -14.46 -0.79 12.09
CA ARG A 4 -13.04 -0.52 12.24
C ARG A 4 -12.49 0.04 10.93
N VAL A 5 -11.63 1.04 11.02
CA VAL A 5 -10.98 1.65 9.87
C VAL A 5 -9.48 1.64 10.02
N ILE A 6 -8.80 1.25 8.94
CA ILE A 6 -7.37 1.47 8.72
C ILE A 6 -7.26 2.62 7.73
N VAL A 7 -6.51 3.65 8.07
CA VAL A 7 -6.27 4.79 7.16
C VAL A 7 -4.80 4.73 6.75
N THR A 8 -4.57 4.32 5.51
CA THR A 8 -3.23 4.10 4.96
C THR A 8 -2.88 5.18 3.95
N VAL A 9 -1.66 5.72 4.03
CA VAL A 9 -1.07 6.50 2.95
C VAL A 9 -0.04 5.63 2.25
N ASP A 10 -0.24 5.41 0.95
CA ASP A 10 0.69 4.68 0.10
C ASP A 10 1.86 5.59 -0.35
N ASP A 11 2.87 5.02 -0.99
CA ASP A 11 4.03 5.69 -1.55
C ASP A 11 4.93 6.42 -0.53
N PHE A 12 4.88 6.04 0.76
CA PHE A 12 5.78 6.58 1.78
C PHE A 12 7.24 6.27 1.39
N GLY A 13 8.07 7.29 1.30
CA GLY A 13 9.45 7.19 0.78
C GLY A 13 9.62 7.63 -0.68
N LEU A 14 8.54 7.85 -1.42
CA LEU A 14 8.60 8.30 -2.80
C LEU A 14 9.23 9.71 -2.90
N ALA A 15 8.74 10.65 -2.09
CA ALA A 15 9.19 12.04 -2.07
C ALA A 15 8.99 12.67 -0.69
N ILE A 16 9.76 13.74 -0.38
CA ILE A 16 9.62 14.47 0.88
C ILE A 16 8.20 14.98 1.13
N PRO A 17 7.47 15.59 0.16
CA PRO A 17 6.08 16.02 0.37
C PRO A 17 5.11 14.89 0.74
N VAL A 18 5.35 13.67 0.25
CA VAL A 18 4.58 12.49 0.63
C VAL A 18 4.88 12.11 2.09
N ASN A 19 6.18 12.10 2.46
CA ASN A 19 6.61 11.78 3.81
C ASN A 19 6.06 12.79 4.84
N GLU A 20 6.06 14.08 4.49
CA GLU A 20 5.44 15.14 5.31
C GLU A 20 3.93 14.91 5.48
N ALA A 21 3.22 14.51 4.41
CA ALA A 21 1.79 14.24 4.48
C ALA A 21 1.47 13.04 5.37
N VAL A 22 2.28 11.98 5.31
CA VAL A 22 2.17 10.82 6.21
C VAL A 22 2.35 11.23 7.68
N GLU A 23 3.46 11.91 7.99
CA GLU A 23 3.77 12.34 9.36
C GLU A 23 2.69 13.26 9.92
N ARG A 24 2.33 14.30 9.18
CA ARG A 24 1.30 15.25 9.62
C ARG A 24 -0.08 14.62 9.68
N GLY A 25 -0.43 13.80 8.69
CA GLY A 25 -1.68 13.04 8.71
C GLY A 25 -1.80 12.10 9.93
N HIS A 26 -0.68 11.55 10.41
CA HIS A 26 -0.63 10.75 11.63
C HIS A 26 -0.74 11.58 12.89
N ARG A 27 0.02 12.68 12.99
CA ARG A 27 0.08 13.53 14.20
C ARG A 27 -1.14 14.43 14.37
N GLU A 28 -1.64 14.98 13.28
CA GLU A 28 -2.67 16.03 13.26
C GLU A 28 -4.04 15.49 12.79
N GLY A 29 -4.11 14.29 12.22
CA GLY A 29 -5.29 13.79 11.53
C GLY A 29 -5.67 12.35 11.89
N ILE A 30 -6.06 11.60 10.87
CA ILE A 30 -6.65 10.27 11.02
C ILE A 30 -5.76 9.11 10.57
N VAL A 31 -4.57 9.35 10.02
CA VAL A 31 -3.68 8.30 9.48
C VAL A 31 -3.25 7.33 10.58
N THR A 32 -3.39 6.04 10.30
CA THR A 32 -2.98 4.96 11.21
C THR A 32 -1.82 4.13 10.65
N ALA A 33 -1.67 4.11 9.32
CA ALA A 33 -0.66 3.30 8.65
C ALA A 33 -0.06 4.04 7.43
N ALA A 34 1.14 3.61 7.02
CA ALA A 34 1.76 4.03 5.78
C ALA A 34 2.48 2.84 5.13
N SER A 35 2.59 2.83 3.79
CA SER A 35 3.22 1.76 3.04
C SER A 35 4.52 2.26 2.42
N LEU A 36 5.67 1.76 2.94
CA LEU A 36 7.02 2.24 2.61
C LEU A 36 7.56 1.63 1.32
N MET A 37 7.97 2.48 0.40
CA MET A 37 8.75 2.14 -0.80
C MET A 37 10.25 2.20 -0.47
N VAL A 38 10.84 1.06 -0.16
CA VAL A 38 12.21 0.98 0.43
C VAL A 38 13.35 1.39 -0.52
N ALA A 39 13.11 1.42 -1.84
CA ALA A 39 14.12 1.77 -2.84
C ALA A 39 13.99 3.19 -3.39
N GLU A 40 12.98 3.94 -2.97
CA GLU A 40 12.73 5.28 -3.49
C GLU A 40 13.61 6.35 -2.80
N GLN A 41 13.76 7.50 -3.46
CA GLN A 41 14.77 8.51 -3.12
C GLN A 41 14.60 9.10 -1.71
N ALA A 42 13.37 9.20 -1.22
CA ALA A 42 13.07 9.73 0.11
C ALA A 42 12.85 8.65 1.17
N ALA A 43 13.22 7.37 0.89
CA ALA A 43 13.02 6.28 1.84
C ALA A 43 13.73 6.48 3.18
N ALA A 44 14.96 7.03 3.17
CA ALA A 44 15.71 7.31 4.40
C ALA A 44 15.00 8.35 5.29
N ASP A 45 14.46 9.41 4.70
CA ASP A 45 13.66 10.43 5.42
C ASP A 45 12.36 9.81 5.97
N ALA A 46 11.68 8.97 5.16
CA ALA A 46 10.49 8.24 5.61
C ALA A 46 10.77 7.39 6.86
N VAL A 47 11.87 6.63 6.85
CA VAL A 47 12.30 5.81 7.98
C VAL A 47 12.60 6.65 9.22
N ALA A 48 13.28 7.79 9.06
CA ALA A 48 13.57 8.70 10.17
C ALA A 48 12.27 9.24 10.79
N ARG A 49 11.31 9.69 9.96
CA ARG A 49 9.98 10.15 10.44
C ARG A 49 9.19 9.04 11.11
N ALA A 50 9.21 7.82 10.56
CA ALA A 50 8.53 6.68 11.18
C ALA A 50 9.10 6.36 12.57
N LYS A 51 10.43 6.41 12.73
CA LYS A 51 11.09 6.21 14.04
C LYS A 51 10.75 7.30 15.05
N ALA A 52 10.56 8.53 14.60
CA ALA A 52 10.11 9.64 15.43
C ALA A 52 8.61 9.55 15.81
N ASN A 53 7.84 8.72 15.11
CA ASN A 53 6.41 8.51 15.35
C ASN A 53 6.10 7.02 15.56
N PRO A 54 6.46 6.41 16.70
CA PRO A 54 6.41 4.96 16.93
C PRO A 54 4.99 4.36 16.93
N THR A 55 3.96 5.19 17.01
CA THR A 55 2.56 4.76 16.89
C THR A 55 2.11 4.60 15.44
N LEU A 56 2.80 5.23 14.48
CA LEU A 56 2.56 5.02 13.05
C LEU A 56 2.89 3.57 12.67
N ALA A 57 1.91 2.87 12.14
CA ALA A 57 2.13 1.52 11.62
C ALA A 57 2.74 1.60 10.21
N VAL A 58 3.88 0.96 9.99
CA VAL A 58 4.55 1.00 8.68
C VAL A 58 4.58 -0.39 8.06
N GLY A 59 4.04 -0.49 6.85
CA GLY A 59 4.09 -1.68 6.02
C GLY A 59 5.07 -1.55 4.86
N LEU A 60 5.32 -2.66 4.17
CA LEU A 60 6.11 -2.70 2.94
C LEU A 60 5.21 -2.49 1.72
N HIS A 61 5.48 -1.43 0.96
CA HIS A 61 4.91 -1.22 -0.38
C HIS A 61 5.79 -1.91 -1.41
N VAL A 62 5.41 -3.12 -1.82
CA VAL A 62 6.21 -3.91 -2.78
C VAL A 62 6.13 -3.27 -4.16
N VAL A 63 7.27 -2.88 -4.70
CA VAL A 63 7.40 -2.26 -6.02
C VAL A 63 7.96 -3.29 -7.00
N VAL A 64 7.14 -3.68 -7.97
CA VAL A 64 7.54 -4.60 -9.06
C VAL A 64 7.05 -4.11 -10.42
N VAL A 65 6.44 -2.91 -10.43
CA VAL A 65 6.00 -2.13 -11.60
C VAL A 65 6.12 -0.64 -11.24
N ALA A 66 6.29 0.21 -12.23
CA ALA A 66 6.21 1.67 -12.11
C ALA A 66 6.98 2.23 -10.90
N GLY A 67 8.28 1.96 -10.81
CA GLY A 67 9.12 2.44 -9.71
C GLY A 67 10.53 1.87 -9.74
N ARG A 68 11.28 2.05 -8.66
CA ARG A 68 12.69 1.71 -8.55
C ARG A 68 12.90 0.36 -7.89
N PRO A 69 13.78 -0.52 -8.43
CA PRO A 69 14.18 -1.77 -7.80
C PRO A 69 15.19 -1.55 -6.67
N VAL A 70 15.29 -2.53 -5.77
CA VAL A 70 16.39 -2.65 -4.79
C VAL A 70 17.61 -3.29 -5.42
N LEU A 71 17.40 -4.34 -6.24
CA LEU A 71 18.51 -5.02 -6.90
C LEU A 71 19.04 -4.21 -8.10
N PRO A 72 20.35 -4.27 -8.38
CA PRO A 72 20.92 -3.62 -9.55
C PRO A 72 20.35 -4.23 -10.84
N PRO A 73 20.15 -3.42 -11.91
CA PRO A 73 19.53 -3.82 -13.17
C PRO A 73 20.14 -5.08 -13.79
N GLU A 74 21.43 -5.28 -13.63
CA GLU A 74 22.18 -6.43 -14.19
C GLU A 74 21.74 -7.76 -13.60
N ARG A 75 21.20 -7.74 -12.38
CA ARG A 75 20.67 -8.95 -11.70
C ARG A 75 19.23 -9.26 -12.06
N ILE A 76 18.50 -8.27 -12.59
CA ILE A 76 17.07 -8.36 -12.91
C ILE A 76 16.73 -7.81 -14.31
N PRO A 77 17.52 -8.14 -15.36
CA PRO A 77 17.37 -7.55 -16.69
C PRO A 77 16.01 -7.84 -17.35
N ASP A 78 15.31 -8.90 -16.93
CA ASP A 78 13.97 -9.21 -17.43
C ASP A 78 12.86 -8.34 -16.80
N LEU A 79 13.15 -7.62 -15.70
CA LEU A 79 12.14 -6.85 -14.96
C LEU A 79 12.18 -5.36 -15.29
N VAL A 80 13.35 -4.82 -15.61
CA VAL A 80 13.58 -3.38 -15.75
C VAL A 80 13.79 -2.96 -17.21
N GLY A 81 13.60 -1.68 -17.46
CA GLY A 81 13.92 -1.03 -18.73
C GLY A 81 15.40 -0.63 -18.82
N ARG A 82 15.77 0.05 -19.94
CA ARG A 82 17.13 0.59 -20.15
C ARG A 82 17.49 1.69 -19.14
N ASP A 83 16.48 2.32 -18.56
CA ASP A 83 16.59 3.32 -17.50
C ASP A 83 16.81 2.71 -16.10
N GLY A 84 16.82 1.39 -15.99
CA GLY A 84 16.97 0.67 -14.72
C GLY A 84 15.70 0.65 -13.86
N LEU A 85 14.57 1.13 -14.36
CA LEU A 85 13.29 1.19 -13.63
C LEU A 85 12.34 0.08 -14.07
N PHE A 86 11.39 -0.27 -13.19
CA PHE A 86 10.27 -1.13 -13.55
C PHE A 86 9.34 -0.43 -14.55
N SER A 87 8.88 -1.20 -15.53
CA SER A 87 7.95 -0.69 -16.55
C SER A 87 6.58 -0.33 -15.96
N SER A 88 6.00 0.78 -16.43
CA SER A 88 4.61 1.18 -16.18
C SER A 88 3.60 0.48 -17.12
N ALA A 89 4.04 -0.31 -18.10
CA ALA A 89 3.17 -1.07 -18.99
C ALA A 89 2.60 -2.33 -18.29
N LEU A 90 1.64 -2.13 -17.38
CA LEU A 90 1.14 -3.13 -16.44
C LEU A 90 0.72 -4.44 -17.12
N ALA A 91 -0.11 -4.39 -18.16
CA ALA A 91 -0.61 -5.58 -18.85
C ALA A 91 0.52 -6.43 -19.46
N ARG A 92 1.45 -5.78 -20.16
CA ARG A 92 2.63 -6.46 -20.77
C ARG A 92 3.53 -7.06 -19.70
N THR A 93 3.74 -6.37 -18.61
CA THR A 93 4.53 -6.82 -17.47
C THR A 93 3.87 -8.04 -16.81
N GLY A 94 2.55 -8.03 -16.63
CA GLY A 94 1.81 -9.17 -16.09
C GLY A 94 1.95 -10.42 -16.94
N VAL A 95 1.79 -10.30 -18.26
CA VAL A 95 2.02 -11.43 -19.18
C VAL A 95 3.45 -11.99 -19.03
N ARG A 96 4.46 -11.11 -18.96
CA ARG A 96 5.86 -11.49 -18.74
C ARG A 96 6.04 -12.25 -17.43
N TYR A 97 5.52 -11.73 -16.33
CA TYR A 97 5.62 -12.34 -14.99
C TYR A 97 4.88 -13.67 -14.88
N PHE A 98 3.83 -13.86 -15.69
CA PHE A 98 3.08 -15.11 -15.69
C PHE A 98 3.80 -16.23 -16.46
N PHE A 99 4.34 -15.92 -17.64
CA PHE A 99 4.85 -16.95 -18.54
C PHE A 99 6.37 -17.14 -18.52
N ARG A 100 7.16 -16.11 -18.15
CA ARG A 100 8.60 -16.15 -18.26
C ARG A 100 9.27 -16.59 -16.96
N ARG A 101 9.76 -17.82 -16.91
CA ARG A 101 10.41 -18.39 -15.72
C ARG A 101 11.65 -17.61 -15.26
N SER A 102 12.44 -17.03 -16.17
CA SER A 102 13.58 -16.17 -15.80
C SER A 102 13.11 -14.93 -15.05
N ALA A 103 12.07 -14.25 -15.55
CA ALA A 103 11.46 -13.11 -14.87
C ALA A 103 10.89 -13.50 -13.49
N GLN A 104 10.29 -14.69 -13.35
CA GLN A 104 9.78 -15.16 -12.05
C GLN A 104 10.91 -15.35 -11.02
N ARG A 105 12.07 -15.91 -11.43
CA ARG A 105 13.24 -16.05 -10.54
C ARG A 105 13.80 -14.70 -10.12
N GLN A 106 13.93 -13.77 -11.07
CA GLN A 106 14.38 -12.41 -10.80
C GLN A 106 13.40 -11.66 -9.89
N LEU A 107 12.09 -11.82 -10.12
CA LEU A 107 11.02 -11.23 -9.31
C LEU A 107 11.05 -11.75 -7.87
N GLU A 108 11.29 -13.06 -7.65
CA GLU A 108 11.47 -13.59 -6.31
C GLU A 108 12.69 -12.98 -5.62
N ALA A 109 13.81 -12.86 -6.33
CA ALA A 109 15.02 -12.26 -5.78
C ALA A 109 14.80 -10.78 -5.40
N GLU A 110 14.10 -10.03 -6.24
CA GLU A 110 13.77 -8.64 -5.97
C GLU A 110 12.82 -8.48 -4.77
N ILE A 111 11.74 -9.27 -4.71
CA ILE A 111 10.83 -9.24 -3.56
C ILE A 111 11.58 -9.57 -2.26
N ARG A 112 12.47 -10.57 -2.26
CA ARG A 112 13.34 -10.88 -1.10
C ARG A 112 14.23 -9.69 -0.73
N ALA A 113 14.81 -9.00 -1.71
CA ALA A 113 15.63 -7.83 -1.47
C ALA A 113 14.83 -6.68 -0.84
N GLN A 114 13.60 -6.45 -1.28
CA GLN A 114 12.73 -5.43 -0.69
C GLN A 114 12.33 -5.75 0.75
N PHE A 115 11.97 -7.01 1.06
CA PHE A 115 11.70 -7.42 2.44
C PHE A 115 12.96 -7.29 3.33
N ALA A 116 14.13 -7.67 2.80
CA ALA A 116 15.39 -7.51 3.54
C ALA A 116 15.74 -6.04 3.78
N ALA A 117 15.55 -5.17 2.76
CA ALA A 117 15.74 -3.73 2.90
C ALA A 117 14.78 -3.13 3.93
N PHE A 118 13.50 -3.56 3.95
CA PHE A 118 12.56 -3.14 4.99
C PHE A 118 13.04 -3.59 6.38
N ALA A 119 13.42 -4.84 6.54
CA ALA A 119 13.92 -5.36 7.82
C ALA A 119 15.16 -4.61 8.31
N ALA A 120 16.06 -4.21 7.40
CA ALA A 120 17.24 -3.42 7.71
C ALA A 120 16.92 -2.02 8.25
N THR A 121 15.70 -1.49 8.03
CA THR A 121 15.27 -0.21 8.64
C THR A 121 15.11 -0.30 10.16
N GLY A 122 14.90 -1.50 10.70
CA GLY A 122 14.57 -1.75 12.10
C GLY A 122 13.13 -1.41 12.47
N LEU A 123 12.27 -1.04 11.52
CA LEU A 123 10.85 -0.81 11.76
C LEU A 123 10.09 -2.14 11.87
N PRO A 124 9.10 -2.26 12.78
CA PRO A 124 8.20 -3.41 12.80
C PRO A 124 7.38 -3.47 11.50
N LEU A 125 7.37 -4.60 10.81
CA LEU A 125 6.58 -4.80 9.60
C LEU A 125 5.10 -4.99 9.95
N ASP A 126 4.30 -3.95 9.76
CA ASP A 126 2.86 -3.96 10.09
C ASP A 126 2.03 -4.71 9.05
N HIS A 127 2.28 -4.46 7.77
CA HIS A 127 1.51 -5.04 6.67
C HIS A 127 2.30 -5.06 5.36
N VAL A 128 1.71 -5.70 4.35
CA VAL A 128 2.25 -5.69 2.98
C VAL A 128 1.14 -5.37 1.99
N ASN A 129 1.44 -4.50 1.05
CA ASN A 129 0.66 -4.26 -0.15
C ASN A 129 1.61 -4.09 -1.34
N ALA A 130 1.15 -3.63 -2.50
CA ALA A 130 2.03 -3.44 -3.64
C ALA A 130 1.57 -2.28 -4.52
N GLN A 131 2.55 -1.65 -5.17
CA GLN A 131 2.36 -0.61 -6.18
C GLN A 131 1.36 -1.08 -7.24
N CYS A 132 0.44 -0.19 -7.64
CA CYS A 132 -0.64 -0.46 -8.60
C CYS A 132 -1.46 -1.72 -8.25
N HIS A 133 -1.56 -2.09 -6.97
CA HIS A 133 -2.20 -3.33 -6.50
C HIS A 133 -1.70 -4.60 -7.21
N TYR A 134 -0.42 -4.61 -7.62
CA TYR A 134 0.14 -5.66 -8.44
C TYR A 134 0.22 -7.02 -7.71
N HIS A 135 0.00 -7.05 -6.41
CA HIS A 135 -0.22 -8.26 -5.61
C HIS A 135 -1.54 -9.00 -5.94
N LEU A 136 -2.44 -8.43 -6.77
CA LEU A 136 -3.55 -9.18 -7.40
C LEU A 136 -3.06 -10.17 -8.45
N HIS A 137 -1.89 -9.95 -9.05
CA HIS A 137 -1.32 -10.84 -10.04
C HIS A 137 -0.93 -12.19 -9.40
N PRO A 138 -1.40 -13.34 -9.91
CA PRO A 138 -1.24 -14.63 -9.23
C PRO A 138 0.20 -15.04 -8.92
N THR A 139 1.14 -14.73 -9.83
CA THR A 139 2.57 -15.01 -9.64
C THR A 139 3.16 -14.12 -8.56
N VAL A 140 2.88 -12.80 -8.62
CA VAL A 140 3.38 -11.83 -7.64
C VAL A 140 2.87 -12.17 -6.24
N LEU A 141 1.57 -12.43 -6.10
CA LEU A 141 0.97 -12.87 -4.84
C LEU A 141 1.66 -14.12 -4.29
N GLY A 142 1.86 -15.13 -5.15
CA GLY A 142 2.51 -16.39 -4.72
C GLY A 142 3.93 -16.16 -4.19
N LEU A 143 4.70 -15.29 -4.84
CA LEU A 143 6.06 -14.95 -4.43
C LEU A 143 6.07 -14.10 -3.16
N ILE A 144 5.20 -13.09 -3.03
CA ILE A 144 5.07 -12.31 -1.81
C ILE A 144 4.70 -13.23 -0.63
N LEU A 145 3.69 -14.10 -0.78
CA LEU A 145 3.29 -15.04 0.27
C LEU A 145 4.41 -16.00 0.65
N LYS A 146 5.21 -16.45 -0.33
CA LYS A 146 6.39 -17.29 -0.09
C LYS A 146 7.43 -16.59 0.77
N VAL A 147 7.79 -15.35 0.42
CA VAL A 147 8.80 -14.57 1.15
C VAL A 147 8.28 -14.12 2.51
N ALA A 148 7.03 -13.69 2.60
CA ALA A 148 6.40 -13.21 3.84
C ALA A 148 6.39 -14.25 4.97
N ARG A 149 6.52 -15.54 4.67
CA ARG A 149 6.66 -16.60 5.69
C ARG A 149 7.89 -16.39 6.57
N ASP A 150 8.99 -15.91 5.99
CA ASP A 150 10.25 -15.67 6.67
C ASP A 150 10.18 -14.43 7.58
N TYR A 151 9.13 -13.61 7.42
CA TYR A 151 8.87 -12.36 8.14
C TYR A 151 7.60 -12.39 9.01
N GLY A 152 7.19 -13.58 9.47
CA GLY A 152 6.07 -13.73 10.41
C GLY A 152 4.68 -13.63 9.78
N ARG A 153 4.55 -13.73 8.45
CA ARG A 153 3.26 -13.64 7.72
C ARG A 153 2.49 -12.35 8.06
N PRO A 154 3.06 -11.17 7.79
CA PRO A 154 2.37 -9.91 8.06
C PRO A 154 1.01 -9.87 7.37
N PRO A 155 0.03 -9.17 7.94
CA PRO A 155 -1.23 -8.90 7.27
C PRO A 155 -1.03 -8.29 5.88
N MET A 156 -1.96 -8.52 4.95
CA MET A 156 -1.88 -7.97 3.61
C MET A 156 -3.18 -7.28 3.21
N ARG A 157 -3.08 -6.19 2.44
CA ARG A 157 -4.23 -5.55 1.80
C ARG A 157 -4.91 -6.50 0.84
N ILE A 158 -6.25 -6.58 0.90
CA ILE A 158 -7.10 -7.06 -0.19
C ILE A 158 -7.79 -5.84 -0.81
N PRO A 159 -7.55 -5.52 -2.09
CA PRO A 159 -8.17 -4.39 -2.75
C PRO A 159 -9.58 -4.73 -3.25
N ASP A 160 -10.45 -5.17 -2.34
CA ASP A 160 -11.84 -5.53 -2.60
C ASP A 160 -12.76 -4.35 -2.27
N GLU A 161 -13.03 -3.52 -3.27
CA GLU A 161 -13.92 -2.38 -3.17
C GLU A 161 -15.29 -2.72 -3.78
N PRO A 162 -16.41 -2.40 -3.09
CA PRO A 162 -17.74 -2.57 -3.64
C PRO A 162 -17.90 -1.80 -4.97
N GLY A 163 -18.39 -2.49 -6.00
CA GLY A 163 -18.60 -1.89 -7.32
C GLY A 163 -17.37 -1.91 -8.26
N HIS A 164 -16.28 -2.60 -7.87
CA HIS A 164 -15.16 -2.81 -8.78
C HIS A 164 -15.56 -3.72 -9.97
N ALA A 165 -14.76 -3.67 -11.03
CA ALA A 165 -15.04 -4.41 -12.26
C ALA A 165 -15.20 -5.93 -12.00
N VAL A 166 -16.24 -6.53 -12.54
CA VAL A 166 -16.54 -7.97 -12.46
C VAL A 166 -15.34 -8.83 -12.87
N LEU A 167 -14.52 -8.32 -13.79
CA LEU A 167 -13.28 -8.95 -14.24
C LEU A 167 -12.24 -9.19 -13.13
N LEU A 168 -12.25 -8.40 -12.06
CA LEU A 168 -11.33 -8.59 -10.92
C LEU A 168 -11.80 -9.67 -9.93
N ALA A 169 -13.08 -10.05 -9.96
CA ALA A 169 -13.64 -10.98 -9.00
C ALA A 169 -12.93 -12.35 -8.93
N PRO A 170 -12.49 -12.99 -10.04
CA PRO A 170 -11.74 -14.25 -9.97
C PRO A 170 -10.38 -14.07 -9.25
N PHE A 171 -9.67 -12.98 -9.52
CA PHE A 171 -8.38 -12.67 -8.91
C PHE A 171 -8.52 -12.40 -7.40
N LEU A 172 -9.53 -11.65 -7.00
CA LEU A 172 -9.86 -11.39 -5.58
C LEU A 172 -10.22 -12.68 -4.84
N ARG A 173 -11.03 -13.56 -5.45
CA ARG A 173 -11.35 -14.87 -4.88
C ARG A 173 -10.11 -15.73 -4.68
N LEU A 174 -9.25 -15.80 -5.70
CA LEU A 174 -7.97 -16.52 -5.64
C LEU A 174 -7.07 -15.94 -4.55
N MET A 175 -6.95 -14.62 -4.47
CA MET A 175 -6.16 -13.92 -3.47
C MET A 175 -6.66 -14.27 -2.06
N LYS A 176 -7.95 -14.11 -1.79
CA LYS A 176 -8.57 -14.46 -0.49
C LYS A 176 -8.35 -15.92 -0.12
N ALA A 177 -8.50 -16.84 -1.07
CA ALA A 177 -8.27 -18.26 -0.84
C ALA A 177 -6.81 -18.56 -0.48
N ARG A 178 -5.84 -17.99 -1.22
CA ARG A 178 -4.42 -18.15 -0.96
C ARG A 178 -3.97 -17.54 0.35
N MET A 179 -4.50 -16.36 0.72
CA MET A 179 -4.19 -15.71 1.99
C MET A 179 -4.69 -16.56 3.15
N ARG A 180 -5.93 -17.05 3.10
CA ARG A 180 -6.47 -17.97 4.11
C ARG A 180 -5.63 -19.23 4.25
N ALA A 181 -5.27 -19.87 3.12
CA ALA A 181 -4.42 -21.08 3.12
C ALA A 181 -3.02 -20.85 3.69
N ASN A 182 -2.54 -19.61 3.70
CA ASN A 182 -1.24 -19.22 4.27
C ASN A 182 -1.35 -18.59 5.67
N GLY A 183 -2.55 -18.50 6.25
CA GLY A 183 -2.76 -17.89 7.58
C GLY A 183 -2.47 -16.39 7.61
N VAL A 184 -2.64 -15.68 6.47
CA VAL A 184 -2.40 -14.25 6.37
C VAL A 184 -3.68 -13.48 6.62
N ALA A 185 -3.68 -12.61 7.63
CA ALA A 185 -4.78 -11.71 7.96
C ALA A 185 -4.93 -10.60 6.90
N HIS A 186 -6.15 -10.07 6.74
CA HIS A 186 -6.43 -9.04 5.75
C HIS A 186 -7.66 -8.20 6.13
N ASN A 187 -7.79 -7.02 5.54
CA ASN A 187 -9.00 -6.18 5.59
C ASN A 187 -10.20 -6.88 4.93
N ASP A 188 -11.40 -6.54 5.34
CA ASP A 188 -12.63 -7.07 4.72
C ASP A 188 -12.97 -6.31 3.42
N ARG A 189 -12.69 -4.99 3.37
CA ARG A 189 -12.98 -4.08 2.25
C ARG A 189 -11.92 -2.99 2.16
N VAL A 190 -11.88 -2.36 1.00
CA VAL A 190 -11.08 -1.14 0.78
C VAL A 190 -11.98 -0.06 0.17
N PHE A 191 -11.66 1.21 0.41
CA PHE A 191 -12.09 2.35 -0.39
C PHE A 191 -10.87 3.16 -0.81
N GLY A 192 -10.94 3.72 -2.03
CA GLY A 192 -9.86 4.43 -2.70
C GLY A 192 -9.41 3.76 -3.99
N PHE A 193 -9.83 2.52 -4.28
CA PHE A 193 -9.48 1.82 -5.52
C PHE A 193 -10.18 2.44 -6.73
N ASN A 194 -11.49 2.67 -6.64
CA ASN A 194 -12.27 3.33 -7.70
C ASN A 194 -12.04 4.86 -7.71
N ASP A 195 -11.58 5.40 -6.60
CA ASP A 195 -11.34 6.83 -6.39
C ASP A 195 -9.85 7.16 -6.19
N THR A 196 -8.96 6.33 -6.73
CA THR A 196 -7.51 6.50 -6.66
C THR A 196 -7.11 7.91 -7.07
N GLY A 197 -6.34 8.61 -6.23
CA GLY A 197 -5.92 9.99 -6.45
C GLY A 197 -7.02 11.04 -6.29
N ARG A 198 -8.22 10.66 -5.77
CA ARG A 198 -9.38 11.55 -5.61
C ARG A 198 -10.13 11.36 -4.29
N MET A 199 -9.44 10.87 -3.26
CA MET A 199 -9.98 10.65 -1.90
C MET A 199 -10.14 11.97 -1.14
N THR A 200 -10.95 12.89 -1.71
CA THR A 200 -11.26 14.21 -1.13
C THR A 200 -12.09 14.09 0.14
N GLN A 201 -12.13 15.18 0.93
CA GLN A 201 -12.90 15.24 2.18
C GLN A 201 -14.34 14.75 2.03
N ASP A 202 -15.06 15.21 1.00
CA ASP A 202 -16.48 14.85 0.83
C ASP A 202 -16.65 13.37 0.49
N ARG A 203 -15.72 12.79 -0.30
CA ARG A 203 -15.72 11.35 -0.58
C ARG A 203 -15.46 10.55 0.68
N VAL A 204 -14.47 10.94 1.48
CA VAL A 204 -14.14 10.29 2.74
C VAL A 204 -15.33 10.32 3.70
N LEU A 205 -15.98 11.48 3.86
CA LEU A 205 -17.21 11.61 4.67
C LEU A 205 -18.33 10.68 4.17
N GLY A 206 -18.51 10.60 2.84
CA GLY A 206 -19.47 9.69 2.22
C GLY A 206 -19.15 8.21 2.47
N PHE A 207 -17.87 7.81 2.51
CA PHE A 207 -17.47 6.44 2.87
C PHE A 207 -17.68 6.15 4.36
N LEU A 208 -17.28 7.06 5.25
CA LEU A 208 -17.47 6.91 6.68
C LEU A 208 -18.94 6.73 7.08
N ALA A 209 -19.85 7.45 6.42
CA ALA A 209 -21.29 7.32 6.63
C ALA A 209 -21.85 5.94 6.23
N ARG A 210 -21.20 5.25 5.30
CA ARG A 210 -21.63 3.96 4.73
C ARG A 210 -20.82 2.76 5.22
N LEU A 211 -19.89 2.95 6.16
CA LEU A 211 -19.08 1.87 6.69
C LEU A 211 -19.96 0.77 7.30
N ARG A 212 -19.70 -0.46 6.87
CA ARG A 212 -20.35 -1.66 7.43
C ARG A 212 -19.51 -2.23 8.58
N PRO A 213 -20.09 -3.03 9.48
CA PRO A 213 -19.32 -3.78 10.46
C PRO A 213 -18.17 -4.58 9.81
N GLY A 214 -17.04 -4.67 10.52
CA GLY A 214 -15.82 -5.29 10.02
C GLY A 214 -14.68 -4.27 9.88
N THR A 215 -13.60 -4.66 9.21
CA THR A 215 -12.42 -3.85 8.99
C THR A 215 -12.39 -3.33 7.55
N THR A 216 -12.49 -2.01 7.42
CA THR A 216 -12.38 -1.33 6.11
C THR A 216 -11.07 -0.54 6.07
N GLU A 217 -10.34 -0.64 4.99
CA GLU A 217 -9.21 0.23 4.72
C GLU A 217 -9.64 1.41 3.85
N LEU A 218 -9.21 2.61 4.21
CA LEU A 218 -9.23 3.79 3.35
C LEU A 218 -7.78 4.07 2.97
N TYR A 219 -7.41 4.01 1.68
CA TYR A 219 -6.06 4.32 1.28
C TYR A 219 -5.98 5.58 0.40
N PHE A 220 -4.85 6.25 0.50
CA PHE A 220 -4.63 7.57 -0.05
C PHE A 220 -3.27 7.66 -0.73
N HIS A 221 -3.18 8.58 -1.71
CA HIS A 221 -1.92 9.05 -2.28
C HIS A 221 -1.80 10.55 -1.97
N ALA A 222 -1.36 10.85 -0.77
CA ALA A 222 -1.34 12.22 -0.26
C ALA A 222 0.06 12.85 -0.32
N ALA A 223 0.12 14.14 -0.63
CA ALA A 223 1.32 14.95 -0.48
C ALA A 223 0.97 16.34 0.00
N THR A 224 1.88 17.01 0.73
CA THR A 224 1.68 18.38 1.22
C THR A 224 1.75 19.42 0.10
N ARG A 225 2.41 19.09 -1.00
CA ARG A 225 2.58 19.89 -2.22
C ARG A 225 3.07 19.01 -3.35
N ARG A 226 2.94 19.48 -4.59
CA ARG A 226 3.62 18.87 -5.74
C ARG A 226 5.13 19.10 -5.66
N TRP A 227 5.91 18.27 -6.35
CA TRP A 227 7.38 18.37 -6.38
C TRP A 227 7.92 18.20 -7.81
N PRO A 228 9.11 18.73 -8.11
CA PRO A 228 9.78 18.50 -9.40
C PRO A 228 10.07 17.02 -9.64
N GLY A 229 9.80 16.54 -10.86
CA GLY A 229 10.03 15.14 -11.22
C GLY A 229 8.93 14.17 -10.73
N ILE A 230 7.77 14.69 -10.34
CA ILE A 230 6.59 13.85 -10.10
C ILE A 230 6.28 13.03 -11.35
N ALA A 231 5.99 11.74 -11.17
CA ALA A 231 5.68 10.86 -12.29
C ALA A 231 4.37 11.28 -12.98
N HIS A 232 4.35 11.16 -14.31
CA HIS A 232 3.21 11.63 -15.15
C HIS A 232 1.88 10.94 -14.80
N ASP A 233 1.91 9.70 -14.33
CA ASP A 233 0.74 8.96 -13.87
C ASP A 233 0.10 9.56 -12.59
N LEU A 234 0.85 10.36 -11.83
CA LEU A 234 0.37 11.10 -10.67
C LEU A 234 -0.17 12.50 -11.01
N ASP A 235 -0.05 12.97 -12.25
CA ASP A 235 -0.50 14.32 -12.65
C ASP A 235 -1.99 14.53 -12.43
N ALA A 236 -2.80 13.50 -12.63
CA ALA A 236 -4.25 13.54 -12.42
C ALA A 236 -4.66 13.40 -10.95
N TYR A 237 -3.71 13.10 -10.04
CA TYR A 237 -4.01 12.89 -8.62
C TYR A 237 -4.13 14.22 -7.88
N ARG A 238 -5.12 14.29 -7.02
CA ARG A 238 -5.41 15.45 -6.15
C ARG A 238 -4.69 15.29 -4.81
N LEU A 239 -3.36 15.19 -4.85
CA LEU A 239 -2.51 14.82 -3.72
C LEU A 239 -2.71 15.72 -2.49
N GLU A 240 -2.82 17.03 -2.71
CA GLU A 240 -3.01 18.04 -1.67
C GLU A 240 -4.43 17.99 -1.09
N ASP A 241 -5.45 17.70 -1.91
CA ASP A 241 -6.82 17.51 -1.44
C ASP A 241 -6.96 16.22 -0.61
N GLU A 242 -6.26 15.16 -0.99
CA GLU A 242 -6.19 13.94 -0.18
C GLU A 242 -5.51 14.19 1.14
N PHE A 243 -4.41 14.96 1.15
CA PHE A 243 -3.77 15.39 2.39
C PHE A 243 -4.72 16.24 3.25
N ALA A 244 -5.41 17.23 2.66
CA ALA A 244 -6.38 18.05 3.36
C ALA A 244 -7.52 17.22 3.99
N ALA A 245 -7.96 16.15 3.30
CA ALA A 245 -8.96 15.22 3.85
C ALA A 245 -8.42 14.46 5.08
N LEU A 246 -7.16 14.03 5.05
CA LEU A 246 -6.53 13.30 6.16
C LEU A 246 -6.40 14.11 7.44
N VAL A 247 -6.14 15.43 7.34
CA VAL A 247 -5.99 16.34 8.49
C VAL A 247 -7.27 17.12 8.80
N SER A 248 -8.38 16.84 8.10
CA SER A 248 -9.64 17.56 8.28
C SER A 248 -10.28 17.30 9.65
N PRO A 249 -10.57 18.35 10.46
CA PRO A 249 -11.34 18.19 11.69
C PRO A 249 -12.71 17.55 11.45
N ARG A 250 -13.39 17.91 10.34
CA ARG A 250 -14.71 17.35 9.98
C ARG A 250 -14.65 15.84 9.77
N VAL A 251 -13.57 15.34 9.16
CA VAL A 251 -13.37 13.90 8.97
C VAL A 251 -13.08 13.21 10.31
N ALA A 252 -12.23 13.81 11.14
CA ALA A 252 -11.91 13.30 12.47
C ALA A 252 -13.18 13.25 13.36
N ASP A 253 -14.01 14.29 13.30
CA ASP A 253 -15.30 14.34 14.02
C ASP A 253 -16.27 13.25 13.51
N ALA A 254 -16.35 13.04 12.20
CA ALA A 254 -17.19 12.01 11.62
C ALA A 254 -16.76 10.60 12.07
N VAL A 255 -15.45 10.32 12.16
CA VAL A 255 -14.92 9.07 12.70
C VAL A 255 -15.40 8.88 14.15
N ARG A 256 -15.26 9.90 15.01
CA ARG A 256 -15.70 9.86 16.42
C ARG A 256 -17.20 9.72 16.56
N ALA A 257 -17.98 10.57 15.88
CA ALA A 257 -19.44 10.59 15.95
C ALA A 257 -20.08 9.28 15.49
N ASN A 258 -19.47 8.59 14.53
CA ASN A 258 -19.94 7.29 14.05
C ASN A 258 -19.45 6.10 14.89
N GLY A 259 -18.69 6.31 15.96
CA GLY A 259 -18.14 5.25 16.80
C GLY A 259 -17.25 4.29 16.00
N ILE A 260 -16.39 4.82 15.12
CA ILE A 260 -15.49 4.04 14.28
C ILE A 260 -14.14 3.92 14.98
N ASP A 261 -13.71 2.68 15.23
CA ASP A 261 -12.41 2.42 15.83
C ASP A 261 -11.30 2.55 14.75
N ARG A 262 -10.33 3.45 14.98
CA ARG A 262 -9.12 3.53 14.14
C ARG A 262 -8.13 2.47 14.60
N ILE A 263 -7.69 1.62 13.68
CA ILE A 263 -6.76 0.50 13.94
C ILE A 263 -5.63 0.47 12.90
N ALA A 264 -4.59 -0.34 13.16
CA ALA A 264 -3.58 -0.73 12.19
C ALA A 264 -3.83 -2.17 11.67
N PHE A 265 -3.10 -2.61 10.68
CA PHE A 265 -3.24 -3.98 10.14
C PHE A 265 -2.87 -5.04 11.16
N ARG A 266 -1.84 -4.82 11.99
CA ARG A 266 -1.44 -5.72 13.10
C ARG A 266 -2.59 -6.01 14.07
N ASP A 267 -3.57 -5.12 14.18
CA ASP A 267 -4.71 -5.30 15.09
C ASP A 267 -5.80 -6.22 14.51
N ILE A 268 -5.76 -6.51 13.18
CA ILE A 268 -6.67 -7.47 12.56
C ILE A 268 -6.39 -8.88 13.09
N ALA A 269 -5.12 -9.26 13.19
CA ALA A 269 -4.70 -10.60 13.61
C ALA A 269 -5.01 -10.88 15.09
N ARG A 270 -5.04 -9.84 15.93
CA ARG A 270 -5.33 -9.96 17.37
C ARG A 270 -6.82 -10.14 17.69
N ALA A 271 -7.71 -9.89 16.70
CA ALA A 271 -9.15 -9.89 16.89
C ALA A 271 -9.85 -11.17 16.36
N ARG A 272 -9.07 -12.15 15.88
CA ARG A 272 -9.52 -13.48 15.46
C ARG A 272 -8.98 -14.55 16.39
#